data_e6af21630b0ed87ce08eb618077a8a2b
#
_entry.id   e6af21630b0ed87ce08eb618077a8a2b
#
_cell.length_a   1.000
_cell.length_b   1.000
_cell.length_c   1.000
_cell.angle_alpha   90.00
_cell.angle_beta   90.00
_cell.angle_gamma   90.00
#
_symmetry.space_group_name_H-M   'P 1'
#
loop_
_entity.id
_entity.type
_entity.pdbx_description
1 polymer ?
#
loop_
_entity_poly.entity_id
_entity_poly.type
_entity_poly.pdbx_seq_one_letter_code
_entity_poly.pdbx_strand_id
1 'polypeptide(L)'
;MAGWDTVYRTHLRNLLASLDRPARVLDIGSGGGDVVTHLARRAHRDGLEVEWTGVDPDPRAHAAALKRTSSSRETSNREALQISFVCADAQALLDRGERFDVVISNHVLHHLGAAELQEFTEASLQLATTAVLHSDIARSRLAYGLFSVGIAPLAPGTFLRTDGLRSIRRSYQREELAAALGNQWRVSSPAAFRLVAEGAGRG
;
A
#
# COMPACT_ATOMS: atom_id res chain seq x y z
N MET A 1 -10.80 -1.93 0.48
CA MET A 1 -10.29 -3.09 1.25
C MET A 1 -10.36 -4.41 0.50
N ALA A 2 -11.45 -4.74 -0.21
CA ALA A 2 -11.64 -6.04 -0.90
C ALA A 2 -10.44 -6.50 -1.77
N GLY A 3 -9.78 -5.58 -2.48
CA GLY A 3 -8.60 -5.91 -3.28
C GLY A 3 -7.40 -6.38 -2.44
N TRP A 4 -7.20 -5.81 -1.26
CA TRP A 4 -6.14 -6.22 -0.35
C TRP A 4 -6.40 -7.58 0.31
N ASP A 5 -7.66 -7.98 0.49
CA ASP A 5 -7.98 -9.33 0.97
C ASP A 5 -7.50 -10.41 0.00
N THR A 6 -7.56 -10.15 -1.30
CA THR A 6 -7.03 -11.06 -2.32
C THR A 6 -5.49 -11.04 -2.29
N VAL A 7 -4.86 -9.86 -2.32
CA VAL A 7 -3.39 -9.75 -2.25
C VAL A 7 -2.83 -10.41 -0.99
N TYR A 8 -3.48 -10.18 0.16
CA TYR A 8 -3.10 -10.83 1.41
C TYR A 8 -3.11 -12.35 1.29
N ARG A 9 -4.21 -12.94 0.81
CA ARG A 9 -4.35 -14.41 0.71
C ARG A 9 -3.43 -15.04 -0.33
N THR A 10 -3.19 -14.36 -1.44
CA THR A 10 -2.44 -14.94 -2.56
C THR A 10 -0.93 -14.71 -2.48
N HIS A 11 -0.49 -13.63 -1.82
CA HIS A 11 0.92 -13.22 -1.77
C HIS A 11 1.42 -13.03 -0.34
N LEU A 12 0.87 -12.07 0.38
CA LEU A 12 1.46 -11.59 1.63
C LEU A 12 1.46 -12.64 2.75
N ARG A 13 0.34 -13.36 2.94
CA ARG A 13 0.20 -14.36 4.02
C ARG A 13 1.29 -15.43 3.99
N ASN A 14 1.57 -15.97 2.81
CA ASN A 14 2.59 -17.03 2.67
C ASN A 14 4.01 -16.49 2.90
N LEU A 15 4.31 -15.28 2.45
CA LEU A 15 5.58 -14.60 2.75
C LEU A 15 5.76 -14.43 4.26
N LEU A 16 4.76 -13.90 4.96
CA LEU A 16 4.83 -13.70 6.41
C LEU A 16 4.95 -15.03 7.17
N ALA A 17 4.23 -16.06 6.74
CA ALA A 17 4.25 -17.37 7.36
C ALA A 17 5.54 -18.17 7.10
N SER A 18 6.33 -17.80 6.11
CA SER A 18 7.61 -18.46 5.81
C SER A 18 8.78 -17.98 6.68
N LEU A 19 8.57 -16.90 7.45
CA LEU A 19 9.58 -16.39 8.37
C LEU A 19 9.47 -17.09 9.72
N ASP A 20 10.61 -17.47 10.28
CA ASP A 20 10.75 -18.14 11.58
C ASP A 20 10.84 -17.17 12.78
N ARG A 21 10.57 -15.90 12.53
CA ARG A 21 10.57 -14.80 13.49
C ARG A 21 9.46 -13.81 13.16
N PRO A 22 9.09 -12.89 14.07
CA PRO A 22 8.17 -11.80 13.76
C PRO A 22 8.59 -11.05 12.49
N ALA A 23 7.68 -10.95 11.53
CA ALA A 23 7.93 -10.26 10.27
C ALA A 23 7.84 -8.74 10.46
N ARG A 24 8.67 -7.97 9.75
CA ARG A 24 8.60 -6.52 9.71
C ARG A 24 8.01 -6.07 8.37
N VAL A 25 6.88 -5.38 8.38
CA VAL A 25 6.19 -4.90 7.18
C VAL A 25 6.11 -3.38 7.17
N LEU A 26 6.52 -2.78 6.06
CA LEU A 26 6.43 -1.34 5.81
C LEU A 26 5.31 -1.04 4.80
N ASP A 27 4.44 -0.09 5.09
CA ASP A 27 3.49 0.51 4.13
C ASP A 27 3.94 1.94 3.79
N ILE A 28 4.39 2.18 2.55
CA ILE A 28 4.84 3.49 2.07
C ILE A 28 3.66 4.23 1.44
N GLY A 29 3.44 5.48 1.89
CA GLY A 29 2.24 6.24 1.55
C GLY A 29 1.00 5.70 2.26
N SER A 30 1.14 5.40 3.55
CA SER A 30 0.11 4.74 4.36
C SER A 30 -1.13 5.60 4.59
N GLY A 31 -1.09 6.90 4.30
CA GLY A 31 -2.20 7.81 4.48
C GLY A 31 -2.73 7.79 5.91
N GLY A 32 -4.04 7.56 6.06
CA GLY A 32 -4.70 7.40 7.37
C GLY A 32 -4.51 6.04 8.04
N GLY A 33 -3.63 5.16 7.53
CA GLY A 33 -3.29 3.86 8.13
C GLY A 33 -4.35 2.76 7.95
N ASP A 34 -5.30 2.94 7.01
CA ASP A 34 -6.39 1.99 6.81
C ASP A 34 -5.93 0.61 6.35
N VAL A 35 -4.98 0.58 5.41
CA VAL A 35 -4.45 -0.67 4.83
C VAL A 35 -3.64 -1.42 5.87
N VAL A 36 -2.71 -0.75 6.53
CA VAL A 36 -1.90 -1.32 7.62
C VAL A 36 -2.80 -1.94 8.69
N THR A 37 -3.76 -1.16 9.20
CA THR A 37 -4.67 -1.62 10.25
C THR A 37 -5.51 -2.83 9.81
N HIS A 38 -5.98 -2.83 8.57
CA HIS A 38 -6.74 -3.95 8.02
C HIS A 38 -5.90 -5.21 7.91
N LEU A 39 -4.69 -5.10 7.36
CA LEU A 39 -3.77 -6.23 7.17
C LEU A 39 -3.25 -6.77 8.50
N ALA A 40 -2.92 -5.89 9.46
CA ALA A 40 -2.50 -6.28 10.80
C ALA A 40 -3.57 -7.12 11.51
N ARG A 41 -4.84 -6.71 11.43
CA ARG A 41 -5.96 -7.49 11.97
C ARG A 41 -6.13 -8.85 11.27
N ARG A 42 -5.81 -8.93 9.99
CA ARG A 42 -5.83 -10.19 9.23
C ARG A 42 -4.71 -11.12 9.69
N ALA A 43 -3.48 -10.63 9.71
CA ALA A 43 -2.31 -11.39 10.15
C ALA A 43 -2.47 -11.90 11.58
N HIS A 44 -2.93 -11.05 12.50
CA HIS A 44 -3.21 -11.43 13.89
C HIS A 44 -4.25 -12.54 14.00
N ARG A 45 -5.35 -12.49 13.24
CA ARG A 45 -6.37 -13.57 13.20
C ARG A 45 -5.82 -14.88 12.64
N ASP A 46 -4.84 -14.81 11.74
CA ASP A 46 -4.16 -15.98 11.18
C ASP A 46 -3.01 -16.48 12.08
N GLY A 47 -2.82 -15.89 13.26
CA GLY A 47 -1.79 -16.27 14.23
C GLY A 47 -0.37 -15.86 13.81
N LEU A 48 -0.23 -14.89 12.91
CA LEU A 48 1.08 -14.39 12.45
C LEU A 48 1.55 -13.22 13.31
N GLU A 49 2.79 -13.28 13.76
CA GLU A 49 3.45 -12.19 14.49
C GLU A 49 4.11 -11.23 13.50
N VAL A 50 3.65 -9.99 13.45
CA VAL A 50 4.08 -9.00 12.48
C VAL A 50 4.16 -7.61 13.11
N GLU A 51 5.31 -6.96 12.96
CA GLU A 51 5.52 -5.54 13.25
C GLU A 51 5.16 -4.71 12.02
N TRP A 52 4.20 -3.81 12.14
CA TRP A 52 3.71 -2.98 11.06
C TRP A 52 4.18 -1.54 11.22
N THR A 53 4.78 -0.99 10.18
CA THR A 53 5.13 0.42 10.11
C THR A 53 4.43 1.07 8.92
N GLY A 54 3.61 2.09 9.18
CA GLY A 54 3.06 2.94 8.14
C GLY A 54 3.85 4.24 8.06
N VAL A 55 4.29 4.63 6.85
CA VAL A 55 4.95 5.92 6.65
C VAL A 55 4.23 6.76 5.62
N ASP A 56 4.18 8.06 5.88
CA ASP A 56 3.64 9.06 4.96
C ASP A 56 4.37 10.38 5.18
N PRO A 57 4.87 11.04 4.14
CA PRO A 57 5.56 12.33 4.26
C PRO A 57 4.62 13.49 4.57
N ASP A 58 3.30 13.35 4.32
CA ASP A 58 2.32 14.39 4.66
C ASP A 58 2.00 14.37 6.17
N PRO A 59 2.36 15.43 6.93
CA PRO A 59 2.05 15.51 8.36
C PRO A 59 0.55 15.40 8.67
N ARG A 60 -0.32 15.79 7.71
CA ARG A 60 -1.79 15.70 7.88
C ARG A 60 -2.26 14.25 7.80
N ALA A 61 -1.67 13.46 6.89
CA ALA A 61 -1.95 12.03 6.77
C ALA A 61 -1.48 11.29 8.03
N HIS A 62 -0.25 11.56 8.47
CA HIS A 62 0.30 11.03 9.72
C HIS A 62 -0.57 11.39 10.93
N ALA A 63 -0.97 12.67 11.08
CA ALA A 63 -1.85 13.10 12.16
C ALA A 63 -3.21 12.40 12.11
N ALA A 64 -3.76 12.16 10.91
CA ALA A 64 -5.02 11.42 10.72
C ALA A 64 -4.88 9.96 11.16
N ALA A 65 -3.76 9.29 10.82
CA ALA A 65 -3.47 7.93 11.25
C ALA A 65 -3.37 7.83 12.78
N LEU A 66 -2.65 8.75 13.42
CA LEU A 66 -2.54 8.83 14.88
C LEU A 66 -3.88 9.12 15.53
N LYS A 67 -4.66 10.07 15.02
CA LYS A 67 -5.98 10.44 15.56
C LYS A 67 -6.95 9.27 15.51
N ARG A 68 -6.98 8.52 14.41
CA ARG A 68 -7.83 7.33 14.27
C ARG A 68 -7.52 6.27 15.31
N THR A 69 -6.24 6.14 15.67
CA THR A 69 -5.77 5.14 16.64
C THR A 69 -5.59 5.68 18.07
N SER A 70 -6.12 6.89 18.35
CA SER A 70 -5.93 7.58 19.65
C SER A 70 -7.00 7.25 20.69
N SER A 71 -8.13 6.63 20.34
CA SER A 71 -9.08 6.16 21.37
C SER A 71 -8.46 5.03 22.18
N SER A 72 -8.78 4.94 23.47
CA SER A 72 -8.16 3.93 24.37
C SER A 72 -8.33 2.51 23.85
N ARG A 73 -9.47 2.20 23.23
CA ARG A 73 -9.75 0.89 22.62
C ARG A 73 -8.91 0.65 21.35
N GLU A 74 -8.72 1.69 20.54
CA GLU A 74 -7.92 1.61 19.33
C GLU A 74 -6.42 1.66 19.63
N THR A 75 -5.99 2.37 20.67
CA THR A 75 -4.61 2.36 21.16
C THR A 75 -4.22 0.96 21.63
N SER A 76 -5.00 0.35 22.53
CA SER A 76 -4.75 -1.03 22.98
C SER A 76 -4.76 -2.03 21.82
N ASN A 77 -5.66 -1.84 20.84
CA ASN A 77 -5.73 -2.69 19.66
C ASN A 77 -4.50 -2.49 18.74
N ARG A 78 -4.00 -1.25 18.62
CA ARG A 78 -2.78 -0.93 17.87
C ARG A 78 -1.54 -1.55 18.50
N GLU A 79 -1.40 -1.46 19.83
CA GLU A 79 -0.31 -2.06 20.58
C GLU A 79 -0.34 -3.60 20.45
N ALA A 80 -1.53 -4.20 20.60
CA ALA A 80 -1.70 -5.64 20.39
C ALA A 80 -1.41 -6.09 18.95
N LEU A 81 -1.60 -5.21 17.95
CA LEU A 81 -1.30 -5.46 16.54
C LEU A 81 0.08 -4.97 16.12
N GLN A 82 0.88 -4.44 17.05
CA GLN A 82 2.24 -3.92 16.82
C GLN A 82 2.30 -2.93 15.63
N ILE A 83 1.41 -1.94 15.60
CA ILE A 83 1.36 -0.92 14.54
C ILE A 83 2.01 0.37 15.00
N SER A 84 2.94 0.90 14.19
CA SER A 84 3.54 2.22 14.35
C SER A 84 3.31 3.10 13.11
N PHE A 85 3.26 4.43 13.30
CA PHE A 85 3.19 5.40 12.21
C PHE A 85 4.31 6.41 12.34
N VAL A 86 4.97 6.72 11.20
CA VAL A 86 6.10 7.65 11.15
C VAL A 86 5.86 8.69 10.04
N CYS A 87 6.09 9.96 10.33
CA CYS A 87 6.07 11.02 9.32
C CYS A 87 7.44 11.04 8.64
N ALA A 88 7.57 10.35 7.53
CA ALA A 88 8.80 10.21 6.75
C ALA A 88 8.48 9.72 5.33
N ASP A 89 9.42 9.90 4.42
CA ASP A 89 9.44 9.24 3.12
C ASP A 89 10.36 8.00 3.11
N ALA A 90 10.39 7.30 1.97
CA ALA A 90 11.19 6.10 1.81
C ALA A 90 12.70 6.39 1.92
N GLN A 91 13.18 7.53 1.39
CA GLN A 91 14.58 7.90 1.44
C GLN A 91 15.06 8.14 2.86
N ALA A 92 14.26 8.83 3.67
CA ALA A 92 14.60 9.06 5.09
C ALA A 92 14.74 7.76 5.89
N LEU A 93 14.01 6.68 5.52
CA LEU A 93 14.18 5.37 6.13
C LEU A 93 15.48 4.68 5.67
N LEU A 94 15.82 4.80 4.39
CA LEU A 94 17.09 4.29 3.85
C LEU A 94 18.28 4.98 4.53
N ASP A 95 18.24 6.29 4.70
CA ASP A 95 19.29 7.07 5.34
C ASP A 95 19.50 6.67 6.82
N ARG A 96 18.44 6.16 7.47
CA ARG A 96 18.51 5.59 8.83
C ARG A 96 18.96 4.13 8.86
N GLY A 97 19.21 3.51 7.71
CA GLY A 97 19.56 2.11 7.61
C GLY A 97 18.43 1.13 7.92
N GLU A 98 17.18 1.59 7.89
CA GLU A 98 16.01 0.75 8.15
C GLU A 98 15.85 -0.33 7.09
N ARG A 99 15.42 -1.53 7.51
CA ARG A 99 15.09 -2.66 6.61
C ARG A 99 13.85 -3.35 7.13
N PHE A 100 13.07 -3.90 6.19
CA PHE A 100 11.81 -4.59 6.43
C PHE A 100 11.78 -5.88 5.62
N ASP A 101 11.05 -6.89 6.08
CA ASP A 101 10.92 -8.13 5.31
C ASP A 101 10.08 -7.91 4.06
N VAL A 102 8.98 -7.21 4.21
CA VAL A 102 8.07 -6.88 3.10
C VAL A 102 7.77 -5.39 3.09
N VAL A 103 7.87 -4.79 1.91
CA VAL A 103 7.43 -3.42 1.66
C VAL A 103 6.14 -3.46 0.84
N ILE A 104 5.14 -2.72 1.27
CA ILE A 104 3.88 -2.57 0.54
C ILE A 104 3.60 -1.10 0.24
N SER A 105 2.76 -0.84 -0.75
CA SER A 105 2.09 0.45 -0.92
C SER A 105 0.71 0.27 -1.56
N ASN A 106 -0.17 1.24 -1.38
CA ASN A 106 -1.50 1.20 -1.94
C ASN A 106 -1.90 2.54 -2.53
N HIS A 107 -2.26 2.53 -3.82
CA HIS A 107 -2.74 3.72 -4.55
C HIS A 107 -1.70 4.85 -4.62
N VAL A 108 -0.42 4.53 -4.72
CA VAL A 108 0.68 5.50 -4.82
C VAL A 108 1.17 5.67 -6.26
N LEU A 109 1.35 4.57 -7.00
CA LEU A 109 2.08 4.58 -8.28
C LEU A 109 1.47 5.51 -9.32
N HIS A 110 0.14 5.62 -9.40
CA HIS A 110 -0.55 6.46 -10.38
C HIS A 110 -0.44 7.97 -10.08
N HIS A 111 0.12 8.36 -8.94
CA HIS A 111 0.42 9.76 -8.61
C HIS A 111 1.80 10.18 -9.07
N LEU A 112 2.70 9.23 -9.32
CA LEU A 112 4.11 9.46 -9.59
C LEU A 112 4.37 9.69 -11.09
N GLY A 113 5.24 10.65 -11.41
CA GLY A 113 5.84 10.80 -12.73
C GLY A 113 6.87 9.69 -12.99
N ALA A 114 7.37 9.57 -14.23
CA ALA A 114 8.24 8.46 -14.62
C ALA A 114 9.54 8.40 -13.77
N ALA A 115 10.18 9.53 -13.49
CA ALA A 115 11.38 9.58 -12.64
C ALA A 115 11.06 9.22 -11.20
N GLU A 116 10.00 9.81 -10.63
CA GLU A 116 9.55 9.53 -9.26
C GLU A 116 9.15 8.06 -9.07
N LEU A 117 8.53 7.45 -10.09
CA LEU A 117 8.19 6.03 -10.08
C LEU A 117 9.43 5.15 -9.96
N GLN A 118 10.48 5.44 -10.72
CA GLN A 118 11.76 4.71 -10.65
C GLN A 118 12.43 4.88 -9.29
N GLU A 119 12.52 6.11 -8.78
CA GLU A 119 13.10 6.41 -7.47
C GLU A 119 12.32 5.71 -6.34
N PHE A 120 11.00 5.80 -6.36
CA PHE A 120 10.11 5.18 -5.36
C PHE A 120 10.24 3.66 -5.35
N THR A 121 10.23 3.04 -6.53
CA THR A 121 10.30 1.58 -6.64
C THR A 121 11.70 1.04 -6.32
N GLU A 122 12.76 1.77 -6.68
CA GLU A 122 14.13 1.43 -6.29
C GLU A 122 14.35 1.54 -4.77
N ALA A 123 13.89 2.61 -4.15
CA ALA A 123 13.92 2.76 -2.69
C ALA A 123 13.13 1.64 -1.99
N SER A 124 11.98 1.25 -2.54
CA SER A 124 11.18 0.14 -2.01
C SER A 124 11.92 -1.19 -2.05
N LEU A 125 12.64 -1.48 -3.16
CA LEU A 125 13.46 -2.70 -3.28
C LEU A 125 14.63 -2.71 -2.30
N GLN A 126 15.26 -1.56 -2.06
CA GLN A 126 16.36 -1.43 -1.11
C GLN A 126 15.89 -1.54 0.34
N LEU A 127 14.69 -1.07 0.66
CA LEU A 127 14.11 -1.20 2.01
C LEU A 127 13.64 -2.63 2.32
N ALA A 128 13.30 -3.42 1.30
CA ALA A 128 12.79 -4.78 1.46
C ALA A 128 13.92 -5.82 1.45
N THR A 129 13.91 -6.77 2.39
CA THR A 129 14.83 -7.94 2.38
C THR A 129 14.24 -9.12 1.62
N THR A 130 12.93 -9.25 1.53
CA THR A 130 12.25 -10.40 0.91
C THR A 130 11.45 -10.00 -0.32
N ALA A 131 10.44 -9.12 -0.16
CA ALA A 131 9.54 -8.78 -1.27
C ALA A 131 8.96 -7.38 -1.16
N VAL A 132 8.59 -6.84 -2.32
CA VAL A 132 7.84 -5.60 -2.46
C VAL A 132 6.51 -5.89 -3.17
N LEU A 133 5.40 -5.36 -2.65
CA LEU A 133 4.06 -5.50 -3.21
C LEU A 133 3.40 -4.12 -3.35
N HIS A 134 3.46 -3.53 -4.52
CA HIS A 134 2.73 -2.30 -4.81
C HIS A 134 1.37 -2.59 -5.41
N SER A 135 0.31 -2.17 -4.74
CA SER A 135 -1.07 -2.36 -5.19
C SER A 135 -1.66 -1.05 -5.66
N ASP A 136 -2.18 -1.03 -6.89
CA ASP A 136 -2.79 0.16 -7.46
C ASP A 136 -4.08 -0.14 -8.24
N ILE A 137 -4.77 0.91 -8.68
CA ILE A 137 -5.97 0.82 -9.48
C ILE A 137 -5.58 0.53 -10.95
N ALA A 138 -6.24 -0.44 -11.56
CA ALA A 138 -6.14 -0.66 -13.00
C ALA A 138 -6.96 0.39 -13.77
N ARG A 139 -6.36 1.06 -14.76
CA ARG A 139 -7.11 1.92 -15.68
C ARG A 139 -8.09 1.06 -16.50
N SER A 140 -9.38 1.34 -16.32
CA SER A 140 -10.45 0.63 -17.03
C SER A 140 -11.57 1.58 -17.40
N ARG A 141 -12.03 1.51 -18.66
CA ARG A 141 -13.21 2.27 -19.12
C ARG A 141 -14.46 1.87 -18.35
N LEU A 142 -14.56 0.60 -17.99
CA LEU A 142 -15.68 0.08 -17.20
C LEU A 142 -15.62 0.59 -15.75
N ALA A 143 -14.45 0.59 -15.11
CA ALA A 143 -14.27 1.16 -13.79
C ALA A 143 -14.62 2.65 -13.76
N TYR A 144 -14.19 3.41 -14.78
CA TYR A 144 -14.53 4.81 -14.96
C TYR A 144 -16.05 5.02 -15.08
N GLY A 145 -16.73 4.23 -15.91
CA GLY A 145 -18.17 4.29 -16.09
C GLY A 145 -18.94 3.94 -14.81
N LEU A 146 -18.60 2.82 -14.17
CA LEU A 146 -19.23 2.37 -12.93
C LEU A 146 -19.01 3.38 -11.79
N PHE A 147 -17.80 3.92 -11.65
CA PHE A 147 -17.51 4.94 -10.65
C PHE A 147 -18.27 6.25 -10.92
N SER A 148 -18.34 6.68 -12.20
CA SER A 148 -19.07 7.89 -12.59
C SER A 148 -20.55 7.84 -12.23
N VAL A 149 -21.17 6.65 -12.38
CA VAL A 149 -22.59 6.42 -12.04
C VAL A 149 -22.76 6.16 -10.54
N GLY A 150 -21.92 5.31 -9.94
CA GLY A 150 -22.05 4.92 -8.53
C GLY A 150 -21.76 6.04 -7.53
N ILE A 151 -20.85 6.99 -7.87
CA ILE A 151 -20.54 8.13 -6.99
C ILE A 151 -21.54 9.29 -7.15
N ALA A 152 -22.37 9.29 -8.21
CA ALA A 152 -23.27 10.41 -8.51
C ALA A 152 -24.17 10.82 -7.32
N PRO A 153 -24.78 9.93 -6.54
CA PRO A 153 -25.60 10.30 -5.40
C PRO A 153 -24.79 10.84 -4.21
N LEU A 154 -23.49 10.57 -4.13
CA LEU A 154 -22.60 11.00 -3.04
C LEU A 154 -21.72 12.21 -3.42
N ALA A 155 -21.83 12.67 -4.67
CA ALA A 155 -20.98 13.71 -5.24
C ALA A 155 -21.34 15.17 -4.91
N PRO A 156 -22.60 15.56 -4.56
CA PRO A 156 -22.91 16.95 -4.30
C PRO A 156 -22.06 17.53 -3.17
N GLY A 157 -21.23 18.56 -3.50
CA GLY A 157 -20.39 19.26 -2.52
C GLY A 157 -19.09 18.56 -2.11
N THR A 158 -18.68 17.47 -2.77
CA THR A 158 -17.44 16.75 -2.46
C THR A 158 -16.48 16.68 -3.66
N PHE A 159 -15.17 16.73 -3.40
CA PHE A 159 -14.13 16.51 -4.41
C PHE A 159 -13.97 15.03 -4.82
N LEU A 160 -14.66 14.10 -4.15
CA LEU A 160 -14.53 12.65 -4.32
C LEU A 160 -14.74 12.20 -5.77
N ARG A 161 -15.68 12.79 -6.50
CA ARG A 161 -15.93 12.45 -7.91
C ARG A 161 -14.77 12.87 -8.79
N THR A 162 -14.29 14.10 -8.64
CA THR A 162 -13.21 14.66 -9.48
C THR A 162 -11.90 13.92 -9.23
N ASP A 163 -11.56 13.67 -7.97
CA ASP A 163 -10.30 13.01 -7.60
C ASP A 163 -10.31 11.52 -7.96
N GLY A 164 -11.42 10.83 -7.73
CA GLY A 164 -11.54 9.43 -8.12
C GLY A 164 -11.49 9.22 -9.64
N LEU A 165 -12.16 10.08 -10.42
CA LEU A 165 -12.10 10.02 -11.88
C LEU A 165 -10.71 10.39 -12.43
N ARG A 166 -10.02 11.35 -11.81
CA ARG A 166 -8.62 11.69 -12.15
C ARG A 166 -7.68 10.53 -11.85
N SER A 167 -7.83 9.89 -10.70
CA SER A 167 -7.02 8.72 -10.30
C SER A 167 -7.18 7.59 -11.31
N ILE A 168 -8.42 7.23 -11.71
CA ILE A 168 -8.65 6.19 -12.72
C ILE A 168 -8.03 6.57 -14.08
N ARG A 169 -8.04 7.85 -14.47
CA ARG A 169 -7.45 8.32 -15.73
C ARG A 169 -5.92 8.28 -15.72
N ARG A 170 -5.29 8.53 -14.58
CA ARG A 170 -3.84 8.50 -14.38
C ARG A 170 -3.31 7.08 -14.11
N SER A 171 -4.18 6.16 -13.70
CA SER A 171 -3.81 4.78 -13.43
C SER A 171 -3.26 4.09 -14.67
N TYR A 172 -2.46 3.06 -14.46
CA TYR A 172 -1.84 2.26 -15.50
C TYR A 172 -2.76 1.14 -16.00
N GLN A 173 -2.53 0.67 -17.21
CA GLN A 173 -2.88 -0.68 -17.63
C GLN A 173 -1.74 -1.63 -17.22
N ARG A 174 -2.00 -2.92 -17.16
CA ARG A 174 -1.02 -3.92 -16.73
C ARG A 174 0.28 -3.87 -17.54
N GLU A 175 0.14 -3.84 -18.85
CA GLU A 175 1.26 -3.81 -19.80
C GLU A 175 2.05 -2.49 -19.72
N GLU A 176 1.38 -1.38 -19.50
CA GLU A 176 2.01 -0.07 -19.33
C GLU A 176 2.83 -0.02 -18.04
N LEU A 177 2.27 -0.52 -16.92
CA LEU A 177 2.99 -0.58 -15.65
C LEU A 177 4.17 -1.54 -15.75
N ALA A 178 4.00 -2.70 -16.37
CA ALA A 178 5.09 -3.65 -16.58
C ALA A 178 6.23 -3.05 -17.43
N ALA A 179 5.90 -2.33 -18.49
CA ALA A 179 6.89 -1.64 -19.32
C ALA A 179 7.59 -0.51 -18.55
N ALA A 180 6.87 0.25 -17.74
CA ALA A 180 7.43 1.33 -16.93
C ALA A 180 8.36 0.84 -15.83
N LEU A 181 8.06 -0.30 -15.19
CA LEU A 181 8.84 -0.85 -14.08
C LEU A 181 10.01 -1.73 -14.54
N GLY A 182 9.95 -2.32 -15.74
CA GLY A 182 10.97 -3.20 -16.28
C GLY A 182 10.95 -4.63 -15.73
N ASN A 183 11.91 -5.44 -16.17
CA ASN A 183 11.91 -6.91 -16.01
C ASN A 183 12.11 -7.41 -14.56
N GLN A 184 12.52 -6.57 -13.65
CA GLN A 184 12.66 -6.91 -12.23
C GLN A 184 11.32 -6.95 -11.49
N TRP A 185 10.23 -6.53 -12.15
CA TRP A 185 8.90 -6.49 -11.58
C TRP A 185 7.95 -7.43 -12.31
N ARG A 186 7.17 -8.16 -11.53
CA ARG A 186 6.07 -8.97 -12.02
C ARG A 186 4.76 -8.22 -11.81
N VAL A 187 4.11 -7.81 -12.88
CA VAL A 187 2.81 -7.13 -12.80
C VAL A 187 1.68 -8.10 -13.06
N SER A 188 0.72 -8.16 -12.15
CA SER A 188 -0.46 -9.03 -12.20
C SER A 188 -1.74 -8.26 -11.92
N SER A 189 -2.89 -8.88 -12.23
CA SER A 189 -4.23 -8.34 -11.95
C SER A 189 -5.03 -9.35 -11.12
N PRO A 190 -4.77 -9.47 -9.80
CA PRO A 190 -5.36 -10.51 -8.96
C PRO A 190 -6.86 -10.30 -8.67
N ALA A 191 -7.39 -9.13 -8.93
CA ALA A 191 -8.80 -8.78 -8.76
C ALA A 191 -9.23 -7.76 -9.82
N ALA A 192 -10.54 -7.63 -10.03
CA ALA A 192 -11.09 -6.62 -10.93
C ALA A 192 -10.60 -5.22 -10.54
N PHE A 193 -10.15 -4.45 -11.53
CA PHE A 193 -9.67 -3.07 -11.41
C PHE A 193 -8.47 -2.88 -10.46
N ARG A 194 -7.69 -3.95 -10.21
CA ARG A 194 -6.51 -3.89 -9.36
C ARG A 194 -5.28 -4.44 -10.07
N LEU A 195 -4.20 -3.68 -9.96
CA LEU A 195 -2.85 -4.11 -10.35
C LEU A 195 -2.03 -4.40 -9.09
N VAL A 196 -1.15 -5.38 -9.20
CA VAL A 196 -0.10 -5.63 -8.21
C VAL A 196 1.21 -5.75 -8.94
N ALA A 197 2.18 -4.92 -8.57
CA ALA A 197 3.56 -5.03 -8.98
C ALA A 197 4.35 -5.69 -7.83
N GLU A 198 4.96 -6.82 -8.11
CA GLU A 198 5.76 -7.61 -7.18
C GLU A 198 7.24 -7.56 -7.59
N GLY A 199 8.12 -7.26 -6.65
CA GLY A 199 9.57 -7.22 -6.81
C GLY A 199 10.27 -8.00 -5.69
N ALA A 200 11.45 -8.56 -5.97
CA ALA A 200 12.31 -9.17 -4.95
C ALA A 200 13.06 -8.09 -4.17
N GLY A 201 13.07 -8.19 -2.84
CA GLY A 201 13.86 -7.30 -1.98
C GLY A 201 15.37 -7.44 -2.21
N ARG A 202 16.12 -6.40 -1.88
CA ARG A 202 17.58 -6.30 -2.05
C ARG A 202 18.30 -5.77 -0.80
N GLY A 203 17.54 -5.46 0.26
CA GLY A 203 18.04 -4.96 1.53
C GLY A 203 18.80 -5.99 2.36
#